data_8d2b09aaf0f9d007c5ec184b833daf67
#
_entry.id   8d2b09aaf0f9d007c5ec184b833daf67
#
_cell.length_a   1.000
_cell.length_b   1.000
_cell.length_c   1.000
_cell.angle_alpha   90.00
_cell.angle_beta   90.00
_cell.angle_gamma   90.00
#
_symmetry.space_group_name_H-M   'P 1'
#
loop_
_entity.id
_entity.type
_entity.pdbx_description
1 polymer ?
#
loop_
_entity_poly.entity_id
_entity_poly.type
_entity_poly.pdbx_seq_one_letter_code
_entity_poly.pdbx_strand_id
1 'polypeptide(L)'
;MSIIGQQVTQASQARQASQVSRAASPSRDVPAVRSVRSRHFPPSGPDRWDSHSREVHELLWGTQGVLSVETADGYFMVPAVLGLWIPAGVAHAVQCAGGTGFWCTYVDADVPPALAARTTAVTVTPLLRELLVHMAAEAMRPELRAASEGLAVGLLEPVDLSPMVLPMPDDPRLARIARTLLDDPGDHRSLDDWGAEVSVSVRNLSRLFHRETGMTFAQWRVHARVRLAVGLLASGLSVGAVSRRVGYSTPSAFVQSFRKVLGHTPGWYLSSASRGAPASEGDGAPGEGLSATASGR
;
A
#
# COMPACT_ATOMS: atom_id res chain seq x y z
N MET A 1 -19.00 43.52 34.05
CA MET A 1 -19.41 42.09 34.03
C MET A 1 -19.49 41.70 32.54
N SER A 2 -18.58 40.95 32.00
CA SER A 2 -18.72 40.09 30.80
C SER A 2 -17.41 39.91 30.03
N ILE A 3 -16.36 39.38 30.65
CA ILE A 3 -15.16 38.88 29.89
C ILE A 3 -14.82 37.43 30.32
N ILE A 4 -15.44 36.91 31.40
CA ILE A 4 -15.14 35.56 31.90
C ILE A 4 -15.95 34.46 31.17
N GLY A 5 -17.05 34.81 30.48
CA GLY A 5 -17.90 33.83 29.79
C GLY A 5 -17.40 33.32 28.44
N GLN A 6 -16.52 34.04 27.74
CA GLN A 6 -16.05 33.66 26.41
C GLN A 6 -14.81 32.74 26.43
N GLN A 7 -14.01 32.77 27.48
CA GLN A 7 -12.83 31.89 27.57
C GLN A 7 -13.17 30.45 27.96
N VAL A 8 -14.28 30.22 28.67
CA VAL A 8 -14.70 28.87 29.06
C VAL A 8 -15.27 28.09 27.85
N THR A 9 -15.90 28.77 26.89
CA THR A 9 -16.51 28.13 25.71
C THR A 9 -15.44 27.69 24.69
N GLN A 10 -14.35 28.46 24.53
CA GLN A 10 -13.27 28.11 23.62
C GLN A 10 -12.41 26.95 24.16
N ALA A 11 -12.18 26.87 25.47
CA ALA A 11 -11.45 25.76 26.09
C ALA A 11 -12.23 24.43 26.03
N SER A 12 -13.58 24.49 26.06
CA SER A 12 -14.43 23.30 25.93
C SER A 12 -14.52 22.79 24.50
N GLN A 13 -14.52 23.67 23.51
CA GLN A 13 -14.50 23.29 22.08
C GLN A 13 -13.13 22.75 21.63
N ALA A 14 -12.03 23.28 22.18
CA ALA A 14 -10.70 22.75 21.92
C ALA A 14 -10.47 21.35 22.54
N ARG A 15 -11.14 21.02 23.64
CA ARG A 15 -11.11 19.68 24.26
C ARG A 15 -11.99 18.67 23.53
N GLN A 16 -13.08 19.07 22.89
CA GLN A 16 -13.91 18.19 22.06
C GLN A 16 -13.29 17.91 20.69
N ALA A 17 -12.54 18.85 20.10
CA ALA A 17 -11.81 18.62 18.86
C ALA A 17 -10.61 17.67 19.01
N SER A 18 -10.05 17.53 20.23
CA SER A 18 -8.96 16.59 20.53
C SER A 18 -9.43 15.15 20.83
N GLN A 19 -10.74 14.89 20.91
CA GLN A 19 -11.26 13.56 21.23
C GLN A 19 -11.75 12.76 19.99
N VAL A 20 -11.71 13.31 18.79
CA VAL A 20 -12.23 12.65 17.58
C VAL A 20 -11.13 12.03 16.70
N SER A 21 -9.86 12.07 17.09
CA SER A 21 -8.77 11.43 16.33
C SER A 21 -7.90 10.53 17.19
N ARG A 22 -8.53 9.56 17.84
CA ARG A 22 -7.84 8.34 18.30
C ARG A 22 -8.43 7.16 17.55
N ALA A 23 -8.16 7.09 16.26
CA ALA A 23 -8.19 5.82 15.56
C ALA A 23 -7.17 4.92 16.25
N ALA A 24 -7.64 3.81 16.80
CA ALA A 24 -6.86 2.89 17.61
C ALA A 24 -5.61 2.46 16.83
N SER A 25 -4.46 2.91 17.28
CA SER A 25 -3.18 2.30 16.89
C SER A 25 -3.30 0.79 17.13
N PRO A 26 -2.91 -0.08 16.20
CA PRO A 26 -2.99 -1.52 16.37
C PRO A 26 -2.02 -2.07 17.43
N SER A 27 -1.52 -1.22 18.33
CA SER A 27 -0.43 -1.52 19.26
C SER A 27 -0.85 -2.19 20.55
N ARG A 28 -2.11 -2.63 20.76
CA ARG A 28 -2.52 -3.06 22.09
C ARG A 28 -2.73 -4.54 22.36
N ASP A 29 -2.66 -5.43 21.35
CA ASP A 29 -2.74 -6.87 21.64
C ASP A 29 -1.89 -7.70 20.67
N VAL A 30 -0.56 -7.67 20.85
CA VAL A 30 0.28 -8.79 20.41
C VAL A 30 0.35 -9.75 21.59
N PRO A 31 -0.39 -10.86 21.58
CA PRO A 31 -0.31 -11.83 22.66
C PRO A 31 1.09 -12.45 22.68
N ALA A 32 1.63 -12.69 23.86
CA ALA A 32 2.95 -13.29 24.01
C ALA A 32 3.06 -14.67 23.36
N VAL A 33 4.18 -14.88 22.68
CA VAL A 33 4.83 -16.15 22.35
C VAL A 33 4.11 -17.10 21.40
N ARG A 34 4.32 -16.88 20.11
CA ARG A 34 4.54 -17.88 19.07
C ARG A 34 5.43 -17.21 18.03
N SER A 35 6.35 -17.94 17.40
CA SER A 35 7.34 -17.35 16.50
C SER A 35 6.74 -16.73 15.24
N VAL A 36 5.57 -17.19 14.77
CA VAL A 36 4.86 -16.64 13.61
C VAL A 36 3.37 -16.47 13.90
N ARG A 37 2.83 -15.26 13.69
CA ARG A 37 1.41 -14.95 13.90
C ARG A 37 0.88 -14.03 12.84
N SER A 38 -0.34 -14.27 12.39
CA SER A 38 -0.96 -13.43 11.37
C SER A 38 -2.28 -12.82 11.88
N ARG A 39 -2.49 -11.54 11.56
CA ARG A 39 -3.73 -10.83 11.79
C ARG A 39 -4.28 -10.34 10.46
N HIS A 40 -5.55 -10.60 10.22
CA HIS A 40 -6.28 -10.14 9.04
C HIS A 40 -6.88 -8.75 9.26
N PHE A 41 -6.74 -7.90 8.26
CA PHE A 41 -7.39 -6.61 8.13
C PHE A 41 -8.31 -6.69 6.90
N PRO A 42 -9.62 -6.89 7.10
CA PRO A 42 -10.54 -7.04 5.98
C PRO A 42 -10.66 -5.75 5.16
N PRO A 43 -11.08 -5.84 3.90
CA PRO A 43 -11.33 -4.67 3.08
C PRO A 43 -12.34 -3.74 3.75
N SER A 44 -11.95 -2.49 3.89
CA SER A 44 -12.75 -1.43 4.53
C SER A 44 -12.65 -0.12 3.75
N GLY A 45 -13.06 0.99 4.32
CA GLY A 45 -12.75 2.33 3.83
C GLY A 45 -11.24 2.60 3.80
N PRO A 46 -10.82 3.79 3.32
CA PRO A 46 -9.43 4.20 3.44
C PRO A 46 -9.04 4.26 4.92
N ASP A 47 -7.89 3.73 5.25
CA ASP A 47 -7.39 3.67 6.63
C ASP A 47 -5.90 4.03 6.68
N ARG A 48 -5.46 4.51 7.85
CA ARG A 48 -4.10 4.94 8.08
C ARG A 48 -3.65 4.58 9.50
N TRP A 49 -2.45 4.03 9.58
CA TRP A 49 -1.74 3.80 10.83
C TRP A 49 -0.53 4.72 10.87
N ASP A 50 -0.47 5.55 11.89
CA ASP A 50 0.64 6.49 12.09
C ASP A 50 1.94 5.76 12.35
N SER A 51 3.06 6.47 12.21
CA SER A 51 4.39 5.91 12.38
C SER A 51 4.56 5.23 13.73
N HIS A 52 4.94 3.97 13.69
CA HIS A 52 5.20 3.11 14.85
C HIS A 52 6.31 2.11 14.55
N SER A 53 6.84 1.49 15.56
CA SER A 53 7.80 0.37 15.45
C SER A 53 7.42 -0.75 16.41
N ARG A 54 7.87 -1.97 16.11
CA ARG A 54 7.63 -3.15 16.95
C ARG A 54 8.93 -3.88 17.23
N GLU A 55 8.98 -4.61 18.32
CA GLU A 55 10.11 -5.47 18.70
C GLU A 55 10.14 -6.81 17.95
N VAL A 56 9.22 -7.01 17.01
CA VAL A 56 9.10 -8.19 16.15
C VAL A 56 9.22 -7.78 14.69
N HIS A 57 9.62 -8.70 13.82
CA HIS A 57 9.55 -8.50 12.38
C HIS A 57 8.08 -8.52 11.92
N GLU A 58 7.77 -7.75 10.90
CA GLU A 58 6.44 -7.70 10.30
C GLU A 58 6.51 -8.05 8.81
N LEU A 59 5.62 -8.92 8.37
CA LEU A 59 5.36 -9.15 6.95
C LEU A 59 3.96 -8.63 6.63
N LEU A 60 3.89 -7.50 5.93
CA LEU A 60 2.65 -6.96 5.40
C LEU A 60 2.39 -7.54 4.01
N TRP A 61 1.24 -8.18 3.80
CA TRP A 61 0.90 -8.77 2.49
C TRP A 61 -0.60 -8.65 2.19
N GLY A 62 -0.91 -8.27 0.95
CA GLY A 62 -2.27 -7.94 0.54
C GLY A 62 -3.11 -9.17 0.19
N THR A 63 -4.44 -9.05 0.34
CA THR A 63 -5.43 -9.93 -0.28
C THR A 63 -6.02 -9.28 -1.52
N GLN A 64 -6.17 -7.97 -1.48
CA GLN A 64 -6.57 -7.14 -2.63
C GLN A 64 -6.13 -5.68 -2.42
N GLY A 65 -6.04 -4.92 -3.51
CA GLY A 65 -5.65 -3.52 -3.46
C GLY A 65 -4.13 -3.31 -3.35
N VAL A 66 -3.74 -2.16 -2.79
CA VAL A 66 -2.34 -1.76 -2.60
C VAL A 66 -2.18 -1.15 -1.22
N LEU A 67 -1.16 -1.61 -0.51
CA LEU A 67 -0.66 -0.97 0.70
C LEU A 67 0.40 0.07 0.34
N SER A 68 0.35 1.19 1.01
CA SER A 68 1.42 2.18 1.00
C SER A 68 2.12 2.14 2.36
N VAL A 69 3.41 1.89 2.36
CA VAL A 69 4.21 1.82 3.58
C VAL A 69 5.34 2.83 3.50
N GLU A 70 5.40 3.71 4.47
CA GLU A 70 6.43 4.73 4.60
C GLU A 70 7.45 4.31 5.67
N THR A 71 8.72 4.35 5.32
CA THR A 71 9.85 4.07 6.23
C THR A 71 10.91 5.16 6.05
N ALA A 72 11.99 5.10 6.83
CA ALA A 72 13.14 5.98 6.63
C ALA A 72 13.81 5.80 5.25
N ASP A 73 13.70 4.60 4.64
CA ASP A 73 14.26 4.29 3.32
C ASP A 73 13.39 4.83 2.16
N GLY A 74 12.15 5.27 2.43
CA GLY A 74 11.22 5.80 1.44
C GLY A 74 9.84 5.16 1.47
N TYR A 75 9.14 5.29 0.36
CA TYR A 75 7.75 4.86 0.19
C TYR A 75 7.68 3.55 -0.59
N PHE A 76 7.09 2.52 -0.01
CA PHE A 76 6.85 1.24 -0.68
C PHE A 76 5.37 1.14 -1.07
N MET A 77 5.11 0.83 -2.33
CA MET A 77 3.77 0.49 -2.81
C MET A 77 3.71 -1.02 -3.01
N VAL A 78 2.99 -1.69 -2.13
CA VAL A 78 2.94 -3.15 -2.04
C VAL A 78 1.60 -3.65 -2.59
N PRO A 79 1.57 -4.13 -3.84
CA PRO A 79 0.37 -4.76 -4.41
C PRO A 79 0.10 -6.10 -3.72
N ALA A 80 -1.14 -6.57 -3.81
CA ALA A 80 -1.62 -7.78 -3.12
C ALA A 80 -0.82 -9.09 -3.39
N VAL A 81 0.07 -9.07 -4.37
CA VAL A 81 0.91 -10.24 -4.76
C VAL A 81 2.27 -10.26 -4.12
N LEU A 82 2.67 -9.14 -3.54
CA LEU A 82 3.91 -9.00 -2.81
C LEU A 82 3.62 -8.89 -1.32
N GLY A 83 4.62 -9.23 -0.55
CA GLY A 83 4.73 -8.85 0.84
C GLY A 83 5.83 -7.81 1.02
N LEU A 84 5.74 -7.04 2.09
CA LEU A 84 6.81 -6.19 2.56
C LEU A 84 7.28 -6.70 3.92
N TRP A 85 8.51 -7.15 3.95
CA TRP A 85 9.21 -7.49 5.18
C TRP A 85 9.76 -6.23 5.83
N ILE A 86 9.41 -6.02 7.08
CA ILE A 86 9.86 -4.89 7.90
C ILE A 86 10.59 -5.47 9.11
N PRO A 87 11.89 -5.24 9.25
CA PRO A 87 12.65 -5.72 10.39
C PRO A 87 12.16 -5.14 11.72
N ALA A 88 12.36 -5.89 12.81
CA ALA A 88 12.10 -5.42 14.17
C ALA A 88 12.81 -4.08 14.42
N GLY A 89 12.12 -3.16 15.09
CA GLY A 89 12.63 -1.81 15.40
C GLY A 89 12.52 -0.78 14.28
N VAL A 90 12.19 -1.17 13.05
CA VAL A 90 12.03 -0.21 11.95
C VAL A 90 10.72 0.57 12.08
N ALA A 91 10.84 1.89 12.23
CA ALA A 91 9.69 2.78 12.27
C ALA A 91 9.03 2.87 10.89
N HIS A 92 7.71 2.67 10.85
CA HIS A 92 6.95 2.72 9.59
C HIS A 92 5.52 3.19 9.81
N ALA A 93 4.94 3.84 8.80
CA ALA A 93 3.54 4.18 8.71
C ALA A 93 2.89 3.38 7.59
N VAL A 94 1.64 2.95 7.79
CA VAL A 94 0.89 2.18 6.79
C VAL A 94 -0.34 2.96 6.37
N GLN A 95 -0.65 2.95 5.09
CA GLN A 95 -1.85 3.56 4.54
C GLN A 95 -2.45 2.63 3.49
N CYS A 96 -3.77 2.48 3.47
CA CYS A 96 -4.50 1.76 2.44
C CYS A 96 -5.60 2.62 1.83
N ALA A 97 -5.81 2.45 0.53
CA ALA A 97 -6.99 2.99 -0.15
C ALA A 97 -8.23 2.17 0.22
N GLY A 98 -9.43 2.74 0.01
CA GLY A 98 -10.69 2.02 0.22
C GLY A 98 -10.73 0.72 -0.59
N GLY A 99 -11.26 -0.34 -0.01
CA GLY A 99 -11.33 -1.67 -0.60
C GLY A 99 -10.02 -2.48 -0.54
N THR A 100 -8.99 -2.00 0.15
CA THR A 100 -7.76 -2.76 0.37
C THR A 100 -7.92 -3.71 1.55
N GLY A 101 -7.64 -5.00 1.32
CA GLY A 101 -7.55 -6.03 2.37
C GLY A 101 -6.12 -6.55 2.49
N PHE A 102 -5.67 -6.80 3.71
CA PHE A 102 -4.32 -7.28 3.94
C PHE A 102 -4.18 -8.08 5.24
N TRP A 103 -3.06 -8.77 5.34
CA TRP A 103 -2.60 -9.44 6.54
C TRP A 103 -1.32 -8.80 7.05
N CYS A 104 -1.17 -8.75 8.37
CA CYS A 104 0.10 -8.51 9.03
C CYS A 104 0.53 -9.80 9.74
N THR A 105 1.65 -10.37 9.32
CA THR A 105 2.28 -11.54 9.95
C THR A 105 3.45 -11.07 10.77
N TYR A 106 3.40 -11.33 12.07
CA TYR A 106 4.45 -11.04 13.04
C TYR A 106 5.36 -12.23 13.18
N VAL A 107 6.66 -11.99 13.15
CA VAL A 107 7.71 -13.01 13.30
C VAL A 107 8.64 -12.54 14.40
N ASP A 108 8.91 -13.39 15.39
CA ASP A 108 9.80 -13.03 16.49
C ASP A 108 11.19 -12.62 16.01
N ALA A 109 11.78 -11.61 16.67
CA ALA A 109 13.09 -11.09 16.32
C ALA A 109 14.22 -12.14 16.49
N ASP A 110 14.00 -13.14 17.34
CA ASP A 110 14.94 -14.24 17.58
C ASP A 110 14.94 -15.31 16.47
N VAL A 111 13.91 -15.28 15.59
CA VAL A 111 13.93 -16.12 14.39
C VAL A 111 14.92 -15.51 13.42
N PRO A 112 16.03 -16.22 13.07
CA PRO A 112 17.02 -15.67 12.15
C PRO A 112 16.35 -15.24 10.85
N PRO A 113 16.40 -13.96 10.47
CA PRO A 113 15.79 -13.53 9.24
C PRO A 113 16.52 -14.19 8.07
N ALA A 114 15.81 -14.96 7.27
CA ALA A 114 16.26 -15.34 5.94
C ALA A 114 16.41 -14.11 5.03
N LEU A 115 15.95 -12.95 5.49
CA LEU A 115 15.90 -11.68 4.78
C LEU A 115 16.89 -10.68 5.38
N ALA A 116 17.37 -9.76 4.53
CA ALA A 116 18.24 -8.69 4.96
C ALA A 116 17.66 -7.90 6.15
N ALA A 117 18.53 -7.33 6.98
CA ALA A 117 18.14 -6.50 8.13
C ALA A 117 17.60 -5.11 7.71
N ARG A 118 16.94 -5.03 6.56
CA ARG A 118 16.30 -3.83 6.02
C ARG A 118 14.94 -4.15 5.43
N THR A 119 14.10 -3.14 5.29
CA THR A 119 12.81 -3.27 4.62
C THR A 119 12.99 -3.82 3.20
N THR A 120 12.34 -4.93 2.89
CA THR A 120 12.54 -5.68 1.65
C THR A 120 11.20 -6.25 1.15
N ALA A 121 10.93 -6.10 -0.15
CA ALA A 121 9.80 -6.79 -0.74
C ALA A 121 10.08 -8.29 -0.86
N VAL A 122 9.05 -9.10 -0.71
CA VAL A 122 9.13 -10.56 -0.82
C VAL A 122 7.99 -11.10 -1.68
N THR A 123 8.22 -12.22 -2.33
CA THR A 123 7.16 -12.95 -3.02
C THR A 123 6.26 -13.65 -2.02
N VAL A 124 4.95 -13.43 -2.11
CA VAL A 124 3.94 -14.20 -1.35
C VAL A 124 3.33 -15.22 -2.29
N THR A 125 3.95 -16.39 -2.38
CA THR A 125 3.46 -17.50 -3.21
C THR A 125 2.10 -18.00 -2.71
N PRO A 126 1.27 -18.66 -3.56
CA PRO A 126 0.02 -19.27 -3.11
C PRO A 126 0.23 -20.23 -1.93
N LEU A 127 1.28 -21.05 -1.94
CA LEU A 127 1.60 -21.94 -0.85
C LEU A 127 1.86 -21.19 0.47
N LEU A 128 2.68 -20.13 0.43
CA LEU A 128 2.97 -19.33 1.62
C LEU A 128 1.70 -18.65 2.14
N ARG A 129 0.86 -18.12 1.25
CA ARG A 129 -0.42 -17.50 1.59
C ARG A 129 -1.33 -18.46 2.35
N GLU A 130 -1.62 -19.62 1.75
CA GLU A 130 -2.50 -20.62 2.36
C GLU A 130 -1.94 -21.14 3.67
N LEU A 131 -0.63 -21.35 3.76
CA LEU A 131 0.03 -21.77 4.99
C LEU A 131 -0.15 -20.73 6.11
N LEU A 132 0.09 -19.44 5.85
CA LEU A 132 -0.07 -18.37 6.83
C LEU A 132 -1.54 -18.21 7.28
N VAL A 133 -2.49 -18.31 6.35
CA VAL A 133 -3.94 -18.29 6.65
C VAL A 133 -4.33 -19.47 7.52
N HIS A 134 -3.92 -20.69 7.14
CA HIS A 134 -4.19 -21.91 7.92
C HIS A 134 -3.61 -21.81 9.33
N MET A 135 -2.36 -21.36 9.46
CA MET A 135 -1.71 -21.14 10.76
C MET A 135 -2.40 -20.10 11.62
N ALA A 136 -3.12 -19.13 11.02
CA ALA A 136 -3.88 -18.12 11.75
C ALA A 136 -5.24 -18.61 12.23
N ALA A 137 -5.89 -19.49 11.46
CA ALA A 137 -7.26 -19.96 11.69
C ALA A 137 -7.33 -21.18 12.61
N GLU A 138 -6.35 -22.10 12.52
CA GLU A 138 -6.45 -23.43 13.11
C GLU A 138 -5.50 -23.65 14.29
N ALA A 139 -5.98 -24.38 15.31
CA ALA A 139 -5.14 -24.89 16.37
C ALA A 139 -4.34 -26.10 15.86
N MET A 140 -3.02 -25.95 15.84
CA MET A 140 -2.11 -26.98 15.36
C MET A 140 -1.40 -27.67 16.52
N ARG A 141 -1.07 -28.97 16.36
CA ARG A 141 -0.17 -29.65 17.29
C ARG A 141 1.19 -28.95 17.28
N PRO A 142 1.89 -28.87 18.44
CA PRO A 142 3.14 -28.13 18.57
C PRO A 142 4.19 -28.47 17.51
N GLU A 143 4.38 -29.74 17.20
CA GLU A 143 5.38 -30.22 16.26
C GLU A 143 5.05 -29.76 14.82
N LEU A 144 3.77 -29.88 14.44
CA LEU A 144 3.29 -29.41 13.14
C LEU A 144 3.38 -27.89 13.04
N ARG A 145 3.06 -27.17 14.12
CA ARG A 145 3.18 -25.72 14.21
C ARG A 145 4.62 -25.26 13.97
N ALA A 146 5.59 -25.84 14.67
CA ALA A 146 7.01 -25.51 14.52
C ALA A 146 7.51 -25.80 13.10
N ALA A 147 7.14 -26.94 12.51
CA ALA A 147 7.49 -27.25 11.11
C ALA A 147 6.88 -26.25 10.12
N SER A 148 5.62 -25.85 10.33
CA SER A 148 4.92 -24.88 9.49
C SER A 148 5.54 -23.49 9.58
N GLU A 149 5.94 -23.05 10.76
CA GLU A 149 6.64 -21.77 10.97
C GLU A 149 8.01 -21.77 10.26
N GLY A 150 8.79 -22.83 10.39
CA GLY A 150 10.05 -23.00 9.67
C GLY A 150 9.87 -22.96 8.15
N LEU A 151 8.85 -23.65 7.64
CA LEU A 151 8.52 -23.65 6.22
C LEU A 151 8.09 -22.24 5.76
N ALA A 152 7.22 -21.55 6.50
CA ALA A 152 6.75 -20.21 6.16
C ALA A 152 7.91 -19.22 6.05
N VAL A 153 8.85 -19.23 6.99
CA VAL A 153 10.05 -18.39 6.95
C VAL A 153 10.96 -18.78 5.78
N GLY A 154 11.14 -20.08 5.53
CA GLY A 154 11.96 -20.61 4.43
C GLY A 154 11.41 -20.30 3.02
N LEU A 155 10.11 -20.01 2.90
CA LEU A 155 9.46 -19.62 1.64
C LEU A 155 9.53 -18.12 1.33
N LEU A 156 10.10 -17.30 2.23
CA LEU A 156 10.25 -15.87 2.02
C LEU A 156 11.43 -15.60 1.07
N GLU A 157 11.11 -15.27 -0.17
CA GLU A 157 12.10 -14.95 -1.20
C GLU A 157 12.11 -13.44 -1.48
N PRO A 158 13.28 -12.76 -1.32
CA PRO A 158 13.42 -11.36 -1.64
C PRO A 158 13.13 -11.07 -3.12
N VAL A 159 12.45 -9.96 -3.36
CA VAL A 159 12.23 -9.41 -4.70
C VAL A 159 12.85 -8.02 -4.76
N ASP A 160 13.53 -7.72 -5.84
CA ASP A 160 14.05 -6.38 -6.08
C ASP A 160 12.89 -5.42 -6.35
N LEU A 161 12.44 -4.76 -5.30
CA LEU A 161 11.47 -3.67 -5.35
C LEU A 161 12.14 -2.44 -4.75
N SER A 162 12.56 -1.54 -5.60
CA SER A 162 13.09 -0.26 -5.15
C SER A 162 11.98 0.56 -4.49
N PRO A 163 12.24 1.14 -3.30
CA PRO A 163 11.30 2.06 -2.70
C PRO A 163 11.08 3.25 -3.65
N MET A 164 9.83 3.64 -3.82
CA MET A 164 9.52 4.85 -4.57
C MET A 164 9.74 6.06 -3.68
N VAL A 165 10.84 6.74 -3.86
CA VAL A 165 11.10 7.99 -3.15
C VAL A 165 10.38 9.11 -3.89
N LEU A 166 9.48 9.81 -3.19
CA LEU A 166 8.80 11.00 -3.70
C LEU A 166 8.94 12.14 -2.67
N PRO A 167 10.12 12.79 -2.61
CA PRO A 167 10.37 13.85 -1.65
C PRO A 167 9.42 15.03 -1.85
N MET A 168 8.85 15.52 -0.76
CA MET A 168 8.07 16.77 -0.78
C MET A 168 9.01 17.95 -0.57
N PRO A 169 8.92 18.99 -1.40
CA PRO A 169 9.72 20.19 -1.17
C PRO A 169 9.22 20.99 0.03
N ASP A 170 10.14 21.64 0.74
CA ASP A 170 9.84 22.47 1.92
C ASP A 170 9.41 23.89 1.54
N ASP A 171 9.90 24.45 0.43
CA ASP A 171 9.47 25.77 -0.06
C ASP A 171 7.95 25.77 -0.30
N PRO A 172 7.18 26.67 0.34
CA PRO A 172 5.71 26.66 0.27
C PRO A 172 5.15 26.73 -1.16
N ARG A 173 5.85 27.39 -2.08
CA ARG A 173 5.46 27.52 -3.50
C ARG A 173 5.61 26.20 -4.22
N LEU A 174 6.74 25.50 -4.00
CA LEU A 174 7.01 24.19 -4.57
C LEU A 174 6.09 23.13 -3.94
N ALA A 175 5.88 23.18 -2.62
CA ALA A 175 4.97 22.29 -1.91
C ALA A 175 3.53 22.43 -2.43
N ARG A 176 3.09 23.65 -2.78
CA ARG A 176 1.79 23.86 -3.41
C ARG A 176 1.71 23.17 -4.77
N ILE A 177 2.72 23.34 -5.64
CA ILE A 177 2.81 22.68 -6.94
C ILE A 177 2.77 21.14 -6.76
N ALA A 178 3.59 20.64 -5.85
CA ALA A 178 3.66 19.19 -5.57
C ALA A 178 2.32 18.62 -5.10
N ARG A 179 1.62 19.29 -4.18
CA ARG A 179 0.29 18.87 -3.71
C ARG A 179 -0.72 18.87 -4.86
N THR A 180 -0.79 19.93 -5.66
CA THR A 180 -1.70 19.99 -6.81
C THR A 180 -1.46 18.83 -7.78
N LEU A 181 -0.19 18.49 -8.05
CA LEU A 181 0.16 17.36 -8.91
C LEU A 181 -0.10 15.99 -8.27
N LEU A 182 -0.16 15.89 -6.94
CA LEU A 182 -0.58 14.68 -6.24
C LEU A 182 -2.11 14.50 -6.27
N ASP A 183 -2.85 15.61 -6.19
CA ASP A 183 -4.31 15.61 -6.25
C ASP A 183 -4.80 15.37 -7.68
N ASP A 184 -4.12 15.96 -8.68
CA ASP A 184 -4.36 15.73 -10.11
C ASP A 184 -3.06 15.45 -10.89
N PRO A 185 -2.57 14.19 -10.91
CA PRO A 185 -1.38 13.81 -11.68
C PRO A 185 -1.55 13.95 -13.20
N GLY A 186 -2.80 14.07 -13.67
CA GLY A 186 -3.14 14.36 -15.06
C GLY A 186 -2.88 15.82 -15.49
N ASP A 187 -2.65 16.70 -14.56
CA ASP A 187 -2.33 18.10 -14.87
C ASP A 187 -1.18 18.20 -15.88
N HIS A 188 -1.42 18.96 -16.95
CA HIS A 188 -0.48 19.09 -18.08
C HIS A 188 0.32 20.40 -18.05
N ARG A 189 0.12 21.27 -17.04
CA ARG A 189 0.86 22.52 -16.93
C ARG A 189 2.37 22.28 -17.02
N SER A 190 3.02 23.09 -17.83
CA SER A 190 4.47 23.09 -17.97
C SER A 190 5.15 23.74 -16.77
N LEU A 191 6.47 23.65 -16.70
CA LEU A 191 7.23 24.36 -15.68
C LEU A 191 7.15 25.90 -15.88
N ASP A 192 6.91 26.35 -17.13
CA ASP A 192 6.67 27.77 -17.44
C ASP A 192 5.33 28.23 -16.85
N ASP A 193 4.27 27.47 -17.04
CA ASP A 193 2.95 27.78 -16.48
C ASP A 193 3.01 27.87 -14.95
N TRP A 194 3.67 26.91 -14.32
CA TRP A 194 3.88 26.92 -12.88
C TRP A 194 4.75 28.08 -12.42
N GLY A 195 5.81 28.41 -13.18
CA GLY A 195 6.66 29.58 -12.92
C GLY A 195 5.88 30.89 -12.92
N ALA A 196 4.99 31.05 -13.88
CA ALA A 196 4.10 32.20 -13.95
C ALA A 196 3.15 32.25 -12.75
N GLU A 197 2.54 31.12 -12.38
CA GLU A 197 1.59 31.05 -11.26
C GLU A 197 2.23 31.42 -9.91
N VAL A 198 3.46 30.97 -9.66
CA VAL A 198 4.17 31.24 -8.40
C VAL A 198 5.13 32.44 -8.47
N SER A 199 5.12 33.19 -9.58
CA SER A 199 5.98 34.35 -9.82
C SER A 199 7.48 34.06 -9.66
N VAL A 200 7.92 32.91 -10.18
CA VAL A 200 9.32 32.46 -10.15
C VAL A 200 9.76 32.11 -11.58
N SER A 201 10.93 32.56 -12.00
CA SER A 201 11.47 32.18 -13.31
C SER A 201 11.67 30.65 -13.40
N VAL A 202 11.42 30.06 -14.57
CA VAL A 202 11.58 28.64 -14.85
C VAL A 202 12.93 28.09 -14.41
N ARG A 203 14.00 28.83 -14.68
CA ARG A 203 15.37 28.46 -14.27
C ARG A 203 15.49 28.34 -12.75
N ASN A 204 14.93 29.31 -12.02
CA ASN A 204 14.94 29.30 -10.56
C ASN A 204 14.04 28.17 -10.00
N LEU A 205 12.85 28.01 -10.57
CA LEU A 205 11.91 26.96 -10.17
C LEU A 205 12.52 25.58 -10.35
N SER A 206 13.13 25.30 -11.51
CA SER A 206 13.83 24.03 -11.79
C SER A 206 14.97 23.78 -10.81
N ARG A 207 15.81 24.81 -10.54
CA ARG A 207 16.94 24.70 -9.61
C ARG A 207 16.48 24.45 -8.18
N LEU A 208 15.47 25.16 -7.72
CA LEU A 208 14.91 24.99 -6.38
C LEU A 208 14.30 23.62 -6.23
N PHE A 209 13.50 23.18 -7.21
CA PHE A 209 12.87 21.86 -7.18
C PHE A 209 13.89 20.74 -7.08
N HIS A 210 14.96 20.81 -7.92
CA HIS A 210 16.02 19.81 -7.87
C HIS A 210 16.81 19.85 -6.56
N ARG A 211 17.09 21.03 -6.03
CA ARG A 211 17.81 21.17 -4.74
C ARG A 211 17.04 20.54 -3.58
N GLU A 212 15.72 20.69 -3.53
CA GLU A 212 14.91 20.26 -2.40
C GLU A 212 14.43 18.80 -2.52
N THR A 213 14.25 18.33 -3.76
CA THR A 213 13.73 16.95 -3.97
C THR A 213 14.78 15.97 -4.49
N GLY A 214 15.97 16.44 -4.90
CA GLY A 214 16.97 15.61 -5.59
C GLY A 214 16.55 15.20 -7.01
N MET A 215 15.36 15.60 -7.48
CA MET A 215 14.78 15.21 -8.76
C MET A 215 14.54 16.42 -9.65
N THR A 216 14.61 16.23 -10.98
CA THR A 216 14.03 17.22 -11.88
C THR A 216 12.50 17.23 -11.73
N PHE A 217 11.85 18.35 -12.01
CA PHE A 217 10.38 18.44 -11.99
C PHE A 217 9.71 17.35 -12.86
N ALA A 218 10.27 17.06 -14.02
CA ALA A 218 9.75 16.02 -14.91
C ALA A 218 9.86 14.61 -14.28
N GLN A 219 10.99 14.29 -13.64
CA GLN A 219 11.15 13.01 -12.92
C GLN A 219 10.16 12.91 -11.77
N TRP A 220 10.05 13.93 -10.94
CA TRP A 220 9.13 13.98 -9.82
C TRP A 220 7.67 13.76 -10.28
N ARG A 221 7.26 14.46 -11.34
CA ARG A 221 5.91 14.30 -11.92
C ARG A 221 5.66 12.88 -12.45
N VAL A 222 6.66 12.22 -13.04
CA VAL A 222 6.55 10.82 -13.44
C VAL A 222 6.31 9.92 -12.23
N HIS A 223 7.04 10.12 -11.14
CA HIS A 223 6.86 9.37 -9.89
C HIS A 223 5.45 9.58 -9.29
N ALA A 224 4.96 10.83 -9.25
CA ALA A 224 3.60 11.14 -8.79
C ALA A 224 2.53 10.43 -9.62
N ARG A 225 2.68 10.41 -10.96
CA ARG A 225 1.78 9.69 -11.89
C ARG A 225 1.81 8.18 -11.66
N VAL A 226 3.00 7.60 -11.50
CA VAL A 226 3.15 6.16 -11.24
C VAL A 226 2.54 5.78 -9.89
N ARG A 227 2.71 6.62 -8.85
CA ARG A 227 2.08 6.40 -7.54
C ARG A 227 0.57 6.27 -7.64
N LEU A 228 -0.11 7.22 -8.31
CA LEU A 228 -1.55 7.11 -8.55
C LEU A 228 -1.90 5.89 -9.39
N ALA A 229 -1.11 5.62 -10.45
CA ALA A 229 -1.36 4.51 -11.36
C ALA A 229 -1.42 3.15 -10.65
N VAL A 230 -0.56 2.91 -9.66
CA VAL A 230 -0.57 1.64 -8.89
C VAL A 230 -1.90 1.46 -8.18
N GLY A 231 -2.44 2.50 -7.52
CA GLY A 231 -3.76 2.45 -6.87
C GLY A 231 -4.89 2.18 -7.88
N LEU A 232 -4.87 2.84 -9.04
CA LEU A 232 -5.88 2.65 -10.09
C LEU A 232 -5.81 1.24 -10.72
N LEU A 233 -4.61 0.70 -10.93
CA LEU A 233 -4.43 -0.68 -11.40
C LEU A 233 -4.98 -1.67 -10.38
N ALA A 234 -4.70 -1.46 -9.11
CA ALA A 234 -5.19 -2.32 -8.02
C ALA A 234 -6.73 -2.27 -7.88
N SER A 235 -7.37 -1.15 -8.22
CA SER A 235 -8.84 -1.05 -8.28
C SER A 235 -9.46 -1.70 -9.53
N GLY A 236 -8.66 -2.37 -10.36
CA GLY A 236 -9.12 -3.14 -11.51
C GLY A 236 -9.24 -2.34 -12.83
N LEU A 237 -8.76 -1.09 -12.87
CA LEU A 237 -8.78 -0.33 -14.12
C LEU A 237 -7.77 -0.92 -15.13
N SER A 238 -8.16 -0.96 -16.41
CA SER A 238 -7.27 -1.41 -17.48
C SER A 238 -6.07 -0.47 -17.65
N VAL A 239 -4.94 -1.01 -18.11
CA VAL A 239 -3.70 -0.24 -18.37
C VAL A 239 -3.94 0.98 -19.25
N GLY A 240 -4.80 0.84 -20.28
CA GLY A 240 -5.16 1.94 -21.17
C GLY A 240 -5.99 3.03 -20.48
N ALA A 241 -6.92 2.66 -19.58
CA ALA A 241 -7.70 3.60 -18.80
C ALA A 241 -6.81 4.36 -17.80
N VAL A 242 -5.94 3.63 -17.10
CA VAL A 242 -4.97 4.22 -16.16
C VAL A 242 -4.03 5.18 -16.86
N SER A 243 -3.45 4.78 -17.99
CA SER A 243 -2.56 5.63 -18.80
C SER A 243 -3.16 7.01 -19.07
N ARG A 244 -4.41 7.04 -19.54
CA ARG A 244 -5.14 8.30 -19.81
C ARG A 244 -5.40 9.09 -18.52
N ARG A 245 -5.83 8.40 -17.47
CA ARG A 245 -6.16 9.03 -16.18
C ARG A 245 -4.97 9.73 -15.53
N VAL A 246 -3.78 9.15 -15.67
CA VAL A 246 -2.54 9.74 -15.12
C VAL A 246 -1.79 10.63 -16.11
N GLY A 247 -2.44 11.05 -17.21
CA GLY A 247 -1.96 12.10 -18.11
C GLY A 247 -0.93 11.65 -19.14
N TYR A 248 -0.96 10.39 -19.61
CA TYR A 248 -0.16 9.95 -20.76
C TYR A 248 -1.01 9.92 -22.03
N SER A 249 -0.42 10.43 -23.13
CA SER A 249 -1.05 10.41 -24.44
C SER A 249 -1.12 9.00 -25.05
N THR A 250 -0.18 8.12 -24.69
CA THR A 250 -0.14 6.75 -25.17
C THR A 250 0.10 5.74 -24.05
N PRO A 251 -0.53 4.54 -24.11
CA PRO A 251 -0.25 3.48 -23.15
C PRO A 251 1.22 3.03 -23.17
N SER A 252 1.90 3.07 -24.31
CA SER A 252 3.31 2.66 -24.42
C SER A 252 4.23 3.56 -23.61
N ALA A 253 4.04 4.90 -23.67
CA ALA A 253 4.82 5.85 -22.88
C ALA A 253 4.58 5.65 -21.37
N PHE A 254 3.34 5.37 -20.98
CA PHE A 254 3.01 5.03 -19.61
C PHE A 254 3.74 3.75 -19.14
N VAL A 255 3.65 2.65 -19.91
CA VAL A 255 4.29 1.36 -19.57
C VAL A 255 5.80 1.52 -19.39
N GLN A 256 6.46 2.27 -20.28
CA GLN A 256 7.89 2.56 -20.16
C GLN A 256 8.23 3.35 -18.89
N SER A 257 7.47 4.40 -18.59
CA SER A 257 7.67 5.22 -17.39
C SER A 257 7.43 4.41 -16.12
N PHE A 258 6.36 3.63 -16.10
CA PHE A 258 5.99 2.76 -14.97
C PHE A 258 7.11 1.73 -14.70
N ARG A 259 7.58 1.04 -15.76
CA ARG A 259 8.70 0.08 -15.63
C ARG A 259 10.00 0.75 -15.17
N LYS A 260 10.28 1.96 -15.64
CA LYS A 260 11.48 2.71 -15.23
C LYS A 260 11.46 3.05 -13.73
N VAL A 261 10.29 3.36 -13.18
CA VAL A 261 10.14 3.75 -11.77
C VAL A 261 10.06 2.53 -10.85
N LEU A 262 9.34 1.48 -11.24
CA LEU A 262 9.03 0.34 -10.36
C LEU A 262 9.75 -0.97 -10.75
N GLY A 263 10.58 -0.97 -11.79
CA GLY A 263 11.28 -2.16 -12.26
C GLY A 263 10.42 -3.13 -13.08
N HIS A 264 9.10 -3.15 -12.88
CA HIS A 264 8.16 -4.07 -13.48
C HIS A 264 7.10 -3.37 -14.33
N THR A 265 6.46 -4.08 -15.27
CA THR A 265 5.39 -3.52 -16.10
C THR A 265 4.05 -3.47 -15.35
N PRO A 266 3.11 -2.57 -15.75
CA PRO A 266 1.74 -2.59 -15.21
C PRO A 266 1.05 -3.96 -15.36
N GLY A 267 1.29 -4.66 -16.45
CA GLY A 267 0.75 -6.00 -16.70
C GLY A 267 1.26 -7.04 -15.69
N TRP A 268 2.51 -6.94 -15.28
CA TRP A 268 3.06 -7.78 -14.22
C TRP A 268 2.32 -7.56 -12.89
N TYR A 269 2.05 -6.30 -12.52
CA TYR A 269 1.27 -5.96 -11.32
C TYR A 269 -0.15 -6.53 -11.38
N LEU A 270 -0.83 -6.46 -12.54
CA LEU A 270 -2.18 -7.00 -12.72
C LEU A 270 -2.22 -8.53 -12.71
N SER A 271 -1.32 -9.19 -13.45
CA SER A 271 -1.29 -10.66 -13.54
C SER A 271 -0.90 -11.31 -12.21
N SER A 272 -0.12 -10.60 -11.44
CA SER A 272 0.25 -10.98 -10.11
C SER A 272 -0.93 -10.81 -9.14
N ALA A 273 -1.75 -9.76 -9.28
CA ALA A 273 -2.97 -9.57 -8.49
C ALA A 273 -4.01 -10.67 -8.75
N SER A 274 -4.17 -11.10 -10.02
CA SER A 274 -5.14 -12.15 -10.39
C SER A 274 -4.77 -13.55 -9.88
N ARG A 275 -3.49 -13.83 -9.65
CA ARG A 275 -3.02 -15.11 -9.11
C ARG A 275 -3.23 -15.24 -7.60
N GLY A 276 -3.56 -14.17 -6.90
CA GLY A 276 -3.80 -14.13 -5.45
C GLY A 276 -5.28 -14.10 -5.05
N ALA A 277 -6.21 -13.95 -5.97
CA ALA A 277 -7.63 -14.01 -5.65
C ALA A 277 -8.06 -15.48 -5.52
N PRO A 278 -8.71 -15.89 -4.40
CA PRO A 278 -9.39 -17.18 -4.36
C PRO A 278 -10.43 -17.21 -5.48
N ALA A 279 -10.52 -18.32 -6.21
CA ALA A 279 -11.59 -18.54 -7.15
C ALA A 279 -12.92 -18.32 -6.41
N SER A 280 -13.70 -17.33 -6.85
CA SER A 280 -15.07 -17.19 -6.38
C SER A 280 -15.79 -18.47 -6.77
N GLU A 281 -16.16 -19.29 -5.78
CA GLU A 281 -17.07 -20.40 -5.99
C GLU A 281 -18.34 -19.81 -6.62
N GLY A 282 -18.47 -20.06 -7.91
CA GLY A 282 -19.69 -19.78 -8.64
C GLY A 282 -20.78 -20.61 -8.03
N ASP A 283 -21.76 -19.94 -7.49
CA ASP A 283 -23.05 -20.50 -7.04
C ASP A 283 -23.73 -21.19 -8.23
N GLY A 284 -23.39 -22.45 -8.43
CA GLY A 284 -24.00 -23.36 -9.37
C GLY A 284 -25.20 -24.02 -8.70
N ALA A 285 -26.34 -23.35 -8.65
CA ALA A 285 -27.59 -24.00 -8.27
C ALA A 285 -27.89 -25.17 -9.23
N PRO A 286 -28.14 -26.38 -8.75
CA PRO A 286 -28.61 -27.45 -9.60
C PRO A 286 -30.08 -27.21 -9.95
N GLY A 287 -30.33 -26.87 -11.20
CA GLY A 287 -31.67 -26.83 -11.80
C GLY A 287 -32.24 -28.24 -11.86
N GLU A 288 -33.15 -28.56 -10.96
CA GLU A 288 -34.07 -29.69 -11.11
C GLU A 288 -34.94 -29.47 -12.36
N GLY A 289 -34.86 -30.39 -13.26
CA GLY A 289 -35.68 -30.50 -14.45
C GLY A 289 -36.08 -31.95 -14.69
N LEU A 290 -36.85 -32.55 -13.76
CA LEU A 290 -37.65 -33.74 -14.02
C LEU A 290 -38.82 -33.36 -14.93
N SER A 291 -38.85 -33.81 -16.17
CA SER A 291 -40.05 -33.92 -16.96
C SER A 291 -40.24 -35.34 -17.42
N ALA A 292 -41.14 -36.03 -16.77
CA ALA A 292 -41.71 -37.27 -17.21
C ALA A 292 -42.73 -37.00 -18.33
N THR A 293 -42.61 -37.68 -19.46
CA THR A 293 -43.75 -37.93 -20.34
C THR A 293 -43.75 -39.42 -20.68
N ALA A 294 -44.72 -40.10 -20.12
CA ALA A 294 -45.20 -41.38 -20.54
C ALA A 294 -46.17 -41.18 -21.74
N SER A 295 -46.23 -42.10 -22.62
CA SER A 295 -47.33 -42.57 -23.48
C SER A 295 -46.79 -43.02 -24.79
N GLY A 296 -46.87 -44.25 -25.23
CA GLY A 296 -48.09 -45.04 -25.46
C GLY A 296 -48.28 -45.24 -26.93
N ARG A 297 -48.07 -46.37 -27.33
CA ARG A 297 -48.42 -47.27 -28.40
C ARG A 297 -47.29 -47.86 -29.21
#